data_4d7cc09de7dbce2df86b2a654d8ce9cb
#
_entry.id   4d7cc09de7dbce2df86b2a654d8ce9cb
#
_cell.length_a   1.000
_cell.length_b   1.000
_cell.length_c   1.000
_cell.angle_alpha   90.00
_cell.angle_beta   90.00
_cell.angle_gamma   90.00
#
_symmetry.space_group_name_H-M   'P 1'
#
loop_
_entity.id
_entity.type
_entity.pdbx_description
1 polymer ?
#
loop_
_entity_poly.entity_id
_entity_poly.type
_entity_poly.pdbx_seq_one_letter_code
_entity_poly.pdbx_strand_id
1 'polypeptide(L)'
;PFDIAELRDLMAYDEMELDLLGDRRTALFVIISDTDDTFNFVVSIMYTQLFNLLCDRADDQCGGQLKYHVRLLLDEFANIGLIPKFDKLIATIRSREISASIILQSQSQLKTIYKDAAETIIGNCDTMLFLGGKESSTLKEISETLGKETIDLYNTSDTRGQSPSFGTTYQKTGKELMSRDELSVM
;
A
#
# COMPACT_ATOMS: atom_id res chain seq x y z
N PRO A 1 -29.09 -3.99 -2.66
CA PRO A 1 -28.16 -5.10 -2.90
C PRO A 1 -28.61 -6.42 -2.23
N PHE A 2 -29.27 -6.37 -1.04
CA PHE A 2 -29.69 -7.56 -0.27
C PHE A 2 -31.07 -8.12 -0.65
N ASP A 3 -31.63 -7.72 -1.79
CA ASP A 3 -32.94 -8.25 -2.27
C ASP A 3 -32.80 -9.57 -3.02
N ILE A 4 -31.57 -10.04 -3.23
CA ILE A 4 -31.27 -11.33 -3.86
C ILE A 4 -31.45 -12.41 -2.79
N ALA A 5 -32.40 -13.35 -3.01
CA ALA A 5 -32.75 -14.38 -2.04
C ALA A 5 -31.53 -15.27 -1.69
N GLU A 6 -30.77 -15.67 -2.69
CA GLU A 6 -29.56 -16.51 -2.54
C GLU A 6 -28.49 -15.83 -1.68
N LEU A 7 -28.32 -14.51 -1.84
CA LEU A 7 -27.35 -13.76 -1.01
C LEU A 7 -27.84 -13.66 0.44
N ARG A 8 -29.12 -13.47 0.64
CA ARG A 8 -29.73 -13.43 1.97
C ARG A 8 -29.58 -14.75 2.71
N ASP A 9 -29.81 -15.86 2.01
CA ASP A 9 -29.66 -17.21 2.56
C ASP A 9 -28.20 -17.51 2.90
N LEU A 10 -27.25 -17.10 2.04
CA LEU A 10 -25.82 -17.23 2.29
C LEU A 10 -25.36 -16.46 3.54
N MET A 11 -25.97 -15.30 3.80
CA MET A 11 -25.59 -14.41 4.92
C MET A 11 -26.43 -14.66 6.19
N ALA A 12 -27.32 -15.66 6.19
CA ALA A 12 -28.21 -15.93 7.32
C ALA A 12 -27.50 -16.54 8.53
N TYR A 13 -26.36 -17.18 8.31
CA TYR A 13 -25.61 -17.90 9.35
C TYR A 13 -24.15 -17.49 9.31
N ASP A 14 -23.50 -17.44 10.48
CA ASP A 14 -22.06 -17.24 10.58
C ASP A 14 -21.35 -18.60 10.48
N GLU A 15 -20.80 -18.89 9.30
CA GLU A 15 -19.99 -20.09 9.05
C GLU A 15 -18.48 -19.79 9.03
N MET A 16 -18.10 -18.52 9.03
CA MET A 16 -16.71 -18.11 8.83
C MET A 16 -15.94 -18.01 10.14
N GLU A 17 -16.60 -17.79 11.25
CA GLU A 17 -15.99 -17.62 12.59
C GLU A 17 -14.79 -16.66 12.55
N LEU A 18 -14.96 -15.48 11.92
CA LEU A 18 -13.88 -14.51 11.68
C LEU A 18 -13.21 -14.03 12.96
N ASP A 19 -13.93 -14.01 14.08
CA ASP A 19 -13.44 -13.64 15.40
C ASP A 19 -12.40 -14.62 15.96
N LEU A 20 -12.39 -15.88 15.47
CA LEU A 20 -11.46 -16.91 15.94
C LEU A 20 -10.12 -16.95 15.19
N LEU A 21 -9.93 -16.10 14.15
CA LEU A 21 -8.68 -16.09 13.38
C LEU A 21 -7.45 -15.76 14.23
N GLY A 22 -7.60 -14.95 15.28
CA GLY A 22 -6.53 -14.62 16.22
C GLY A 22 -6.31 -15.62 17.35
N ASP A 23 -7.18 -16.62 17.51
CA ASP A 23 -7.15 -17.60 18.60
C ASP A 23 -6.48 -18.91 18.25
N ARG A 24 -6.51 -19.28 16.98
CA ARG A 24 -5.95 -20.53 16.45
C ARG A 24 -5.21 -20.30 15.14
N ARG A 25 -4.27 -21.19 14.83
CA ARG A 25 -3.56 -21.14 13.53
C ARG A 25 -4.52 -21.52 12.42
N THR A 26 -4.95 -20.52 11.65
CA THR A 26 -5.93 -20.66 10.60
C THR A 26 -5.44 -19.91 9.36
N ALA A 27 -5.76 -20.40 8.17
CA ALA A 27 -5.60 -19.69 6.91
C ALA A 27 -6.99 -19.52 6.26
N LEU A 28 -7.38 -18.27 6.05
CA LEU A 28 -8.60 -17.90 5.33
C LEU A 28 -8.22 -17.45 3.93
N PHE A 29 -8.78 -18.12 2.90
CA PHE A 29 -8.61 -17.74 1.51
C PHE A 29 -9.89 -17.06 1.01
N VAL A 30 -9.78 -15.82 0.60
CA VAL A 30 -10.88 -15.03 0.03
C VAL A 30 -10.63 -14.90 -1.47
N ILE A 31 -11.46 -15.55 -2.27
CA ILE A 31 -11.35 -15.54 -3.73
C ILE A 31 -12.36 -14.54 -4.28
N ILE A 32 -11.86 -13.56 -5.02
CA ILE A 32 -12.64 -12.46 -5.61
C ILE A 32 -12.52 -12.56 -7.13
N SER A 33 -13.59 -12.24 -7.86
CA SER A 33 -13.54 -12.16 -9.31
C SER A 33 -12.75 -10.94 -9.77
N ASP A 34 -11.90 -11.10 -10.77
CA ASP A 34 -11.14 -10.00 -11.38
C ASP A 34 -11.96 -9.20 -12.40
N THR A 35 -13.03 -9.80 -12.93
CA THR A 35 -13.80 -9.26 -14.04
C THR A 35 -15.20 -8.79 -13.67
N ASP A 36 -15.70 -9.19 -12.49
CA ASP A 36 -17.05 -8.87 -12.01
C ASP A 36 -16.96 -8.25 -10.61
N ASP A 37 -17.29 -6.97 -10.53
CA ASP A 37 -17.28 -6.18 -9.30
C ASP A 37 -18.65 -6.14 -8.58
N THR A 38 -19.66 -6.83 -9.11
CA THR A 38 -21.05 -6.82 -8.61
C THR A 38 -21.13 -7.12 -7.11
N PHE A 39 -20.29 -8.02 -6.61
CA PHE A 39 -20.29 -8.47 -5.22
C PHE A 39 -19.11 -7.92 -4.37
N ASN A 40 -18.32 -7.01 -4.88
CA ASN A 40 -17.19 -6.42 -4.14
C ASN A 40 -17.63 -5.73 -2.85
N PHE A 41 -18.87 -5.22 -2.80
CA PHE A 41 -19.42 -4.65 -1.56
C PHE A 41 -19.54 -5.69 -0.43
N VAL A 42 -19.82 -6.97 -0.74
CA VAL A 42 -19.87 -8.05 0.28
C VAL A 42 -18.47 -8.27 0.85
N VAL A 43 -17.47 -8.28 0.00
CA VAL A 43 -16.05 -8.43 0.40
C VAL A 43 -15.61 -7.24 1.27
N SER A 44 -15.98 -6.03 0.89
CA SER A 44 -15.71 -4.82 1.69
C SER A 44 -16.36 -4.87 3.08
N ILE A 45 -17.60 -5.36 3.17
CA ILE A 45 -18.30 -5.59 4.45
C ILE A 45 -17.57 -6.65 5.27
N MET A 46 -17.22 -7.77 4.65
CA MET A 46 -16.49 -8.85 5.32
C MET A 46 -15.16 -8.35 5.92
N TYR A 47 -14.35 -7.61 5.17
CA TYR A 47 -13.11 -7.04 5.71
C TYR A 47 -13.37 -6.03 6.83
N THR A 48 -14.42 -5.22 6.71
CA THR A 48 -14.82 -4.29 7.77
C THR A 48 -15.18 -5.04 9.05
N GLN A 49 -15.95 -6.10 8.94
CA GLN A 49 -16.30 -6.97 10.07
C GLN A 49 -15.06 -7.67 10.63
N LEU A 50 -14.22 -8.24 9.79
CA LEU A 50 -12.98 -8.91 10.20
C LEU A 50 -12.09 -8.00 11.05
N PHE A 51 -11.81 -6.78 10.57
CA PHE A 51 -10.98 -5.84 11.33
C PHE A 51 -11.62 -5.46 12.66
N ASN A 52 -12.92 -5.19 12.69
CA ASN A 52 -13.63 -4.85 13.94
C ASN A 52 -13.59 -6.02 14.92
N LEU A 53 -13.95 -7.23 14.48
CA LEU A 53 -13.95 -8.45 15.33
C LEU A 53 -12.56 -8.74 15.90
N LEU A 54 -11.51 -8.65 15.08
CA LEU A 54 -10.14 -8.88 15.53
C LEU A 54 -9.67 -7.82 16.54
N CYS A 55 -10.02 -6.55 16.31
CA CYS A 55 -9.70 -5.47 17.22
C CYS A 55 -10.44 -5.62 18.56
N ASP A 56 -11.76 -5.86 18.52
CA ASP A 56 -12.58 -6.08 19.71
C ASP A 56 -12.08 -7.32 20.50
N ARG A 57 -11.72 -8.39 19.78
CA ARG A 57 -11.14 -9.59 20.40
C ARG A 57 -9.83 -9.30 21.10
N ALA A 58 -8.95 -8.54 20.48
CA ALA A 58 -7.68 -8.14 21.08
C ALA A 58 -7.91 -7.30 22.35
N ASP A 59 -8.78 -6.29 22.25
CA ASP A 59 -8.99 -5.32 23.32
C ASP A 59 -9.76 -5.92 24.50
N ASP A 60 -10.86 -6.63 24.24
CA ASP A 60 -11.79 -7.05 25.29
C ASP A 60 -11.41 -8.41 25.92
N GLN A 61 -10.77 -9.29 25.16
CA GLN A 61 -10.58 -10.69 25.60
C GLN A 61 -9.12 -11.12 25.71
N CYS A 62 -8.21 -10.42 25.02
CA CYS A 62 -6.80 -10.82 24.95
C CYS A 62 -5.85 -9.80 25.60
N GLY A 63 -6.36 -8.82 26.34
CA GLY A 63 -5.52 -7.83 27.04
C GLY A 63 -4.78 -6.86 26.11
N GLY A 64 -5.35 -6.55 24.95
CA GLY A 64 -4.85 -5.60 23.98
C GLY A 64 -4.09 -6.19 22.78
N GLN A 65 -3.82 -7.50 22.77
CA GLN A 65 -3.09 -8.17 21.70
C GLN A 65 -3.66 -9.57 21.43
N LEU A 66 -3.79 -9.94 20.15
CA LEU A 66 -4.23 -11.27 19.76
C LEU A 66 -3.20 -12.33 20.21
N LYS A 67 -3.68 -13.54 20.50
CA LYS A 67 -2.85 -14.67 20.88
C LYS A 67 -1.91 -15.12 19.75
N TYR A 68 -2.37 -15.06 18.52
CA TYR A 68 -1.59 -15.32 17.34
C TYR A 68 -1.62 -14.09 16.43
N HIS A 69 -0.47 -13.78 15.84
CA HIS A 69 -0.37 -12.71 14.85
C HIS A 69 -1.23 -13.02 13.64
N VAL A 70 -2.10 -12.07 13.27
CA VAL A 70 -2.95 -12.17 12.07
C VAL A 70 -2.34 -11.31 10.98
N ARG A 71 -1.91 -11.95 9.89
CA ARG A 71 -1.39 -11.26 8.72
C ARG A 71 -2.41 -11.29 7.59
N LEU A 72 -2.81 -10.13 7.14
CA LEU A 72 -3.63 -9.96 5.94
C LEU A 72 -2.72 -9.76 4.73
N LEU A 73 -2.86 -10.63 3.74
CA LEU A 73 -2.19 -10.51 2.45
C LEU A 73 -3.26 -10.09 1.43
N LEU A 74 -3.29 -8.80 1.13
CA LEU A 74 -4.32 -8.17 0.30
C LEU A 74 -3.80 -8.01 -1.12
N ASP A 75 -3.86 -9.11 -1.87
CA ASP A 75 -3.47 -9.11 -3.26
C ASP A 75 -4.52 -8.38 -4.11
N GLU A 76 -4.07 -7.66 -5.12
CA GLU A 76 -4.91 -6.80 -5.95
C GLU A 76 -5.89 -5.94 -5.13
N PHE A 77 -5.35 -5.27 -4.10
CA PHE A 77 -6.13 -4.52 -3.12
C PHE A 77 -7.16 -3.55 -3.74
N ALA A 78 -6.85 -3.02 -4.92
CA ALA A 78 -7.77 -2.15 -5.64
C ALA A 78 -9.10 -2.85 -6.02
N ASN A 79 -9.09 -4.17 -6.23
CA ASN A 79 -10.28 -4.94 -6.60
C ASN A 79 -11.20 -5.22 -5.42
N ILE A 80 -10.70 -5.13 -4.18
CA ILE A 80 -11.52 -5.27 -2.97
C ILE A 80 -12.54 -4.13 -2.86
N GLY A 81 -12.23 -2.97 -3.47
CA GLY A 81 -13.02 -1.76 -3.32
C GLY A 81 -12.69 -0.98 -2.04
N LEU A 82 -13.57 -0.06 -1.67
CA LEU A 82 -13.37 0.79 -0.51
C LEU A 82 -13.69 0.03 0.79
N ILE A 83 -12.70 -0.21 1.64
CA ILE A 83 -12.90 -0.63 3.03
C ILE A 83 -13.08 0.65 3.86
N PRO A 84 -14.27 0.89 4.47
CA PRO A 84 -14.52 2.10 5.24
C PRO A 84 -13.52 2.30 6.38
N LYS A 85 -12.99 3.51 6.52
CA LYS A 85 -12.03 3.89 7.60
C LYS A 85 -10.74 3.07 7.61
N PHE A 86 -10.33 2.49 6.49
CA PHE A 86 -9.12 1.68 6.40
C PHE A 86 -7.86 2.46 6.77
N ASP A 87 -7.81 3.76 6.47
CA ASP A 87 -6.76 4.69 6.88
C ASP A 87 -6.54 4.73 8.40
N LYS A 88 -7.64 4.69 9.17
CA LYS A 88 -7.61 4.63 10.64
C LYS A 88 -7.28 3.25 11.15
N LEU A 89 -7.81 2.21 10.51
CA LEU A 89 -7.56 0.83 10.88
C LEU A 89 -6.07 0.51 10.76
N ILE A 90 -5.45 0.80 9.62
CA ILE A 90 -4.02 0.47 9.39
C ILE A 90 -3.09 1.17 10.39
N ALA A 91 -3.47 2.33 10.91
CA ALA A 91 -2.71 3.04 11.93
C ALA A 91 -2.77 2.37 13.31
N THR A 92 -3.79 1.57 13.59
CA THR A 92 -4.06 1.03 14.94
C THR A 92 -3.87 -0.47 15.08
N ILE A 93 -3.92 -1.24 13.99
CA ILE A 93 -3.88 -2.71 14.02
C ILE A 93 -2.56 -3.29 14.53
N ARG A 94 -1.44 -2.56 14.36
CA ARG A 94 -0.10 -3.02 14.76
C ARG A 94 -0.03 -3.39 16.24
N SER A 95 -0.59 -2.56 17.12
CA SER A 95 -0.57 -2.81 18.57
C SER A 95 -1.34 -4.06 18.97
N ARG A 96 -2.21 -4.58 18.12
CA ARG A 96 -3.08 -5.72 18.35
C ARG A 96 -2.58 -7.02 17.73
N GLU A 97 -1.31 -7.07 17.31
CA GLU A 97 -0.74 -8.21 16.59
C GLU A 97 -1.44 -8.49 15.24
N ILE A 98 -1.83 -7.43 14.54
CA ILE A 98 -2.42 -7.51 13.20
C ILE A 98 -1.53 -6.73 12.23
N SER A 99 -1.21 -7.32 11.08
CA SER A 99 -0.49 -6.65 10.00
C SER A 99 -1.19 -6.82 8.67
N ALA A 100 -0.99 -5.84 7.77
CA ALA A 100 -1.50 -5.90 6.41
C ALA A 100 -0.36 -5.72 5.41
N SER A 101 -0.35 -6.57 4.38
CA SER A 101 0.48 -6.41 3.19
C SER A 101 -0.44 -6.04 2.05
N ILE A 102 -0.31 -4.81 1.55
CA ILE A 102 -1.13 -4.27 0.47
C ILE A 102 -0.36 -4.40 -0.83
N ILE A 103 -0.91 -5.13 -1.79
CA ILE A 103 -0.29 -5.34 -3.11
C ILE A 103 -1.10 -4.58 -4.15
N LEU A 104 -0.41 -3.77 -4.93
CA LEU A 104 -0.98 -2.87 -5.94
C LEU A 104 -0.14 -2.94 -7.22
N GLN A 105 -0.77 -2.74 -8.35
CA GLN A 105 -0.06 -2.57 -9.63
C GLN A 105 0.54 -1.16 -9.77
N SER A 106 -0.10 -0.17 -9.13
CA SER A 106 0.39 1.21 -9.07
C SER A 106 -0.19 1.96 -7.86
N GLN A 107 0.49 2.99 -7.40
CA GLN A 107 -0.03 3.84 -6.32
C GLN A 107 -1.26 4.66 -6.74
N SER A 108 -1.41 4.95 -8.02
CA SER A 108 -2.59 5.65 -8.55
C SER A 108 -3.89 4.88 -8.32
N GLN A 109 -3.86 3.55 -8.28
CA GLN A 109 -5.03 2.74 -7.90
C GLN A 109 -5.51 3.05 -6.48
N LEU A 110 -4.59 3.16 -5.53
CA LEU A 110 -4.92 3.51 -4.15
C LEU A 110 -5.50 4.93 -4.04
N LYS A 111 -4.90 5.89 -4.76
CA LYS A 111 -5.37 7.28 -4.81
C LYS A 111 -6.75 7.41 -5.43
N THR A 112 -7.08 6.59 -6.41
CA THR A 112 -8.42 6.57 -7.03
C THR A 112 -9.50 6.16 -6.03
N ILE A 113 -9.23 5.16 -5.19
CA ILE A 113 -10.21 4.59 -4.26
C ILE A 113 -10.28 5.42 -2.97
N TYR A 114 -9.12 5.73 -2.37
CA TYR A 114 -9.03 6.34 -1.04
C TYR A 114 -8.80 7.85 -1.07
N LYS A 115 -8.55 8.45 -2.25
CA LYS A 115 -8.32 9.89 -2.43
C LYS A 115 -7.24 10.41 -1.45
N ASP A 116 -7.56 11.43 -0.67
CA ASP A 116 -6.64 12.04 0.30
C ASP A 116 -6.19 11.07 1.41
N ALA A 117 -7.00 10.06 1.74
CA ALA A 117 -6.64 9.04 2.71
C ALA A 117 -5.55 8.07 2.22
N ALA A 118 -5.28 8.03 0.92
CA ALA A 118 -4.23 7.17 0.35
C ALA A 118 -2.84 7.49 0.92
N GLU A 119 -2.51 8.76 1.11
CA GLU A 119 -1.24 9.19 1.71
C GLU A 119 -1.10 8.71 3.16
N THR A 120 -2.19 8.73 3.92
CA THR A 120 -2.21 8.20 5.28
C THR A 120 -1.98 6.69 5.30
N ILE A 121 -2.57 5.96 4.36
CA ILE A 121 -2.39 4.49 4.24
C ILE A 121 -0.92 4.19 3.92
N ILE A 122 -0.34 4.84 2.92
CA ILE A 122 1.07 4.67 2.54
C ILE A 122 1.99 5.02 3.71
N GLY A 123 1.73 6.14 4.39
CA GLY A 123 2.53 6.61 5.52
C GLY A 123 2.49 5.69 6.75
N ASN A 124 1.48 4.82 6.87
CA ASN A 124 1.40 3.80 7.93
C ASN A 124 2.01 2.45 7.52
N CYS A 125 2.52 2.33 6.29
CA CYS A 125 3.26 1.15 5.84
C CYS A 125 4.76 1.37 6.10
N ASP A 126 5.34 0.61 7.02
CA ASP A 126 6.78 0.72 7.38
C ASP A 126 7.71 0.35 6.22
N THR A 127 7.26 -0.49 5.32
CA THR A 127 8.07 -1.04 4.21
C THR A 127 7.32 -0.89 2.89
N MET A 128 8.01 -0.35 1.90
CA MET A 128 7.57 -0.35 0.51
C MET A 128 8.51 -1.23 -0.30
N LEU A 129 7.97 -2.23 -0.97
CA LEU A 129 8.68 -3.09 -1.91
C LEU A 129 8.23 -2.76 -3.33
N PHE A 130 9.16 -2.27 -4.14
CA PHE A 130 8.93 -2.03 -5.56
C PHE A 130 9.56 -3.16 -6.39
N LEU A 131 8.75 -3.81 -7.20
CA LEU A 131 9.15 -4.96 -8.02
C LEU A 131 9.27 -4.60 -9.51
N GLY A 132 9.26 -3.32 -9.82
CA GLY A 132 9.25 -2.82 -11.18
C GLY A 132 7.88 -2.29 -11.61
N GLY A 133 7.88 -1.52 -12.69
CA GLY A 133 6.66 -0.92 -13.26
C GLY A 133 6.98 0.27 -14.15
N LYS A 134 6.01 0.72 -14.93
CA LYS A 134 6.17 1.84 -15.87
C LYS A 134 5.23 3.02 -15.62
N GLU A 135 4.47 2.96 -14.55
CA GLU A 135 3.52 4.03 -14.20
C GLU A 135 4.29 5.26 -13.68
N SER A 136 4.19 6.36 -14.43
CA SER A 136 5.04 7.55 -14.25
C SER A 136 4.90 8.21 -12.89
N SER A 137 3.70 8.22 -12.29
CA SER A 137 3.50 8.84 -10.98
C SER A 137 4.11 8.01 -9.86
N THR A 138 4.01 6.70 -9.91
CA THR A 138 4.66 5.78 -8.97
C THR A 138 6.18 5.88 -9.04
N LEU A 139 6.75 5.87 -10.26
CA LEU A 139 8.19 6.04 -10.44
C LEU A 139 8.70 7.37 -9.89
N LYS A 140 7.93 8.46 -10.09
CA LYS A 140 8.25 9.77 -9.57
C LYS A 140 8.27 9.77 -8.03
N GLU A 141 7.23 9.24 -7.40
CA GLU A 141 7.13 9.21 -5.94
C GLU A 141 8.23 8.36 -5.30
N ILE A 142 8.59 7.23 -5.90
CA ILE A 142 9.69 6.39 -5.42
C ILE A 142 11.03 7.13 -5.55
N SER A 143 11.31 7.74 -6.70
CA SER A 143 12.53 8.51 -6.92
C SER A 143 12.66 9.67 -5.93
N GLU A 144 11.58 10.41 -5.67
CA GLU A 144 11.54 11.50 -4.70
C GLU A 144 11.71 11.01 -3.25
N THR A 145 11.13 9.86 -2.91
CA THR A 145 11.28 9.24 -1.58
C THR A 145 12.70 8.77 -1.30
N LEU A 146 13.38 8.23 -2.30
CA LEU A 146 14.79 7.85 -2.19
C LEU A 146 15.70 9.05 -1.98
N GLY A 147 15.32 10.21 -2.53
CA GLY A 147 16.05 11.45 -2.36
C GLY A 147 17.21 11.64 -3.34
N LYS A 148 18.14 12.52 -2.98
CA LYS A 148 19.25 12.95 -3.84
C LYS A 148 20.59 12.85 -3.11
N GLU A 149 21.64 12.49 -3.84
CA GLU A 149 23.02 12.64 -3.43
C GLU A 149 23.61 13.95 -3.96
N THR A 150 24.63 14.47 -3.29
CA THR A 150 25.38 15.62 -3.79
C THR A 150 26.53 15.13 -4.64
N ILE A 151 26.58 15.56 -5.89
CA ILE A 151 27.67 15.28 -6.81
C ILE A 151 28.46 16.56 -7.14
N ASP A 152 29.75 16.40 -7.39
CA ASP A 152 30.64 17.46 -7.82
C ASP A 152 30.68 17.50 -9.35
N LEU A 153 30.27 18.63 -9.93
CA LEU A 153 30.37 18.88 -11.36
C LEU A 153 31.51 19.83 -11.66
N TYR A 154 32.35 19.44 -12.61
CA TYR A 154 33.43 20.25 -13.16
C TYR A 154 33.06 20.64 -14.60
N ASN A 155 32.70 21.90 -14.80
CA ASN A 155 32.46 22.43 -16.12
C ASN A 155 33.74 23.11 -16.62
N THR A 156 34.25 22.63 -17.74
CA THR A 156 35.39 23.28 -18.42
C THR A 156 34.88 24.12 -19.56
N SER A 157 35.27 25.41 -19.60
CA SER A 157 35.01 26.29 -20.73
C SER A 157 36.32 26.57 -21.45
N ASP A 158 36.37 26.29 -22.74
CA ASP A 158 37.48 26.59 -23.64
C ASP A 158 37.04 27.65 -24.66
N THR A 159 37.54 28.87 -24.53
CA THR A 159 37.25 29.96 -25.45
C THR A 159 38.38 30.07 -26.45
N ARG A 160 38.09 29.73 -27.72
CA ARG A 160 39.03 29.82 -28.86
C ARG A 160 38.82 31.14 -29.57
N GLY A 161 39.74 32.11 -29.33
CA GLY A 161 39.72 33.45 -29.95
C GLY A 161 41.09 34.07 -29.92
N GLN A 162 41.20 35.38 -30.20
CA GLN A 162 42.46 36.14 -30.18
C GLN A 162 43.10 36.17 -28.76
N SER A 163 42.34 35.85 -27.72
CA SER A 163 42.81 35.65 -26.34
C SER A 163 42.18 34.37 -25.82
N PRO A 164 42.84 33.20 -26.01
CA PRO A 164 42.33 31.95 -25.52
C PRO A 164 42.33 31.94 -23.98
N SER A 165 41.21 31.56 -23.40
CA SER A 165 41.07 31.39 -21.95
C SER A 165 40.51 30.02 -21.63
N PHE A 166 41.06 29.40 -20.61
CA PHE A 166 40.59 28.14 -20.05
C PHE A 166 40.06 28.38 -18.64
N GLY A 167 38.78 28.04 -18.42
CA GLY A 167 38.14 28.17 -17.11
C GLY A 167 37.57 26.84 -16.65
N THR A 168 37.77 26.50 -15.37
CA THR A 168 37.13 25.38 -14.72
C THR A 168 36.21 25.93 -13.66
N THR A 169 34.90 25.64 -13.77
CA THR A 169 33.94 26.00 -12.75
C THR A 169 33.55 24.75 -11.97
N TYR A 170 33.69 24.81 -10.66
CA TYR A 170 33.27 23.76 -9.73
C TYR A 170 31.88 24.09 -9.22
N GLN A 171 30.98 23.13 -9.31
CA GLN A 171 29.60 23.27 -8.83
C GLN A 171 29.14 21.99 -8.15
N LYS A 172 28.50 22.13 -6.99
CA LYS A 172 27.79 21.02 -6.32
C LYS A 172 26.38 21.02 -6.79
N THR A 173 25.88 19.85 -7.21
CA THR A 173 24.47 19.67 -7.61
C THR A 173 23.87 18.40 -7.00
N GLY A 174 22.55 18.38 -6.82
CA GLY A 174 21.85 17.17 -6.38
C GLY A 174 21.55 16.27 -7.57
N LYS A 175 21.97 15.02 -7.51
CA LYS A 175 21.58 13.95 -8.42
C LYS A 175 20.64 13.00 -7.70
N GLU A 176 19.53 12.59 -8.35
CA GLU A 176 18.64 11.58 -7.80
C GLU A 176 19.41 10.27 -7.54
N LEU A 177 19.20 9.65 -6.36
CA LEU A 177 19.82 8.36 -6.02
C LEU A 177 19.44 7.28 -7.02
N MET A 178 18.16 7.27 -7.43
CA MET A 178 17.66 6.49 -8.56
C MET A 178 16.71 7.38 -9.37
N SER A 179 17.02 7.58 -10.62
CA SER A 179 16.17 8.32 -11.54
C SER A 179 14.96 7.48 -11.94
N ARG A 180 13.91 8.14 -12.45
CA ARG A 180 12.73 7.44 -12.98
C ARG A 180 13.06 6.45 -14.09
N ASP A 181 14.05 6.79 -14.91
CA ASP A 181 14.49 5.94 -16.02
C ASP A 181 15.15 4.67 -15.50
N GLU A 182 16.00 4.77 -14.47
CA GLU A 182 16.61 3.62 -13.81
C GLU A 182 15.58 2.72 -13.13
N LEU A 183 14.59 3.31 -12.42
CA LEU A 183 13.51 2.57 -11.81
C LEU A 183 12.61 1.86 -12.85
N SER A 184 12.44 2.44 -14.03
CA SER A 184 11.56 1.89 -15.07
C SER A 184 12.10 0.64 -15.74
N VAL A 185 13.39 0.33 -15.58
CA VAL A 185 14.06 -0.83 -16.18
C VAL A 185 14.38 -1.92 -15.14
N MET A 186 13.98 -1.69 -13.88
CA MET A 186 14.00 -2.74 -12.84
C MET A 186 12.88 -3.75 -13.12
#